data_79f06699c7ac585da2d631727a8c2afa
#
_entry.id   79f06699c7ac585da2d631727a8c2afa
#
_cell.length_a   1.000
_cell.length_b   1.000
_cell.length_c   1.000
_cell.angle_alpha   90.00
_cell.angle_beta   90.00
_cell.angle_gamma   90.00
#
_symmetry.space_group_name_H-M   'P 1'
#
loop_
_entity.id
_entity.type
_entity.pdbx_description
1 polymer ?
#
loop_
_entity_poly.entity_id
_entity_poly.type
_entity_poly.pdbx_seq_one_letter_code
_entity_poly.pdbx_strand_id
1 'polypeptide(L)'
;MNRRNYHLSDKNRMGRSLRQSGVYACALFLMSLFMTACISDDSEYGSDSNVPTLKVTGDDTTEMLVYNFNLGETVQITPEVKYSGDASNLVYNWQVGTLSNGVKGELTDAGDTPQLTYTFERGGTYYAHLTVTDGKVGRAVDYQINVNRTFEQGYVLVSNDAQGNGNLAFVSIPTQDGGKPVVMEHCIERMNEGVTVKNLRGLAIATITWPSTITRVFALAEDQGYCIDANTFAILTNIDYAEIYPGFKASVISKDASAPYAYDATQKKFVHFNVQYMFPYEAKAYIGQEFDDFVNSQYSRWERLYDNQLYVNYHKPSVTIYYAYATYFGYPTPFVSSGDMLAGQQLLSVFAGTEYGDVCCPTYLVTRAADGKTIRLYTNSQSMYPEEQYFTVEEMTDTGEEAIPEQGTHFYGSVVYKRQFYPLGSRLYAFLPDGAFAFPKKNQFIYDFGTGETITAMSINLNTEQLYVATQTTATRRGNFYIFNCADLRTDNQGKVKPVETYKDCADKITSIVLKPRIAG
;
A
#
# COMPACT_ATOMS: atom_id res chain seq x y z
N MET A 1 25.32 28.38 44.54
CA MET A 1 25.43 29.82 44.99
C MET A 1 24.65 30.68 44.03
N ASN A 2 23.77 31.49 44.60
CA ASN A 2 22.91 32.53 44.05
C ASN A 2 21.65 32.14 43.27
N ARG A 3 20.58 32.02 44.07
CA ARG A 3 19.19 32.32 43.71
C ARG A 3 19.03 33.83 43.48
N ARG A 4 18.25 34.23 42.50
CA ARG A 4 17.56 35.55 42.52
C ARG A 4 16.08 35.36 42.18
N ASN A 5 15.26 35.59 43.20
CA ASN A 5 13.83 35.80 43.13
C ASN A 5 13.55 37.18 42.51
N TYR A 6 12.55 37.24 41.64
CA TYR A 6 11.85 38.49 41.34
C TYR A 6 10.38 38.33 41.66
N HIS A 7 9.97 38.92 42.75
CA HIS A 7 8.60 39.33 42.99
C HIS A 7 8.35 40.61 42.19
N LEU A 8 7.25 40.67 41.44
CA LEU A 8 6.62 41.91 41.04
C LEU A 8 5.11 41.80 41.20
N SER A 9 4.63 42.75 41.94
CA SER A 9 3.32 43.01 42.48
C SER A 9 2.23 43.14 41.40
N ASP A 10 1.17 42.41 41.63
CA ASP A 10 -0.10 42.58 40.97
C ASP A 10 -1.02 43.47 41.82
N LYS A 11 -1.12 44.72 41.47
CA LYS A 11 -2.19 45.63 41.91
C LYS A 11 -2.42 46.67 40.84
N ASN A 12 -3.39 46.41 39.95
CA ASN A 12 -4.23 47.37 39.26
C ASN A 12 -4.91 46.77 38.02
N ARG A 13 -5.84 45.86 38.24
CA ARG A 13 -6.82 45.48 37.20
C ARG A 13 -8.16 45.01 37.81
N MET A 14 -8.70 45.76 38.70
CA MET A 14 -10.09 45.56 39.15
C MET A 14 -10.85 46.90 39.06
N GLY A 15 -11.22 47.29 37.87
CA GLY A 15 -11.94 48.56 37.72
C GLY A 15 -12.67 48.75 36.37
N ARG A 16 -12.49 47.84 35.40
CA ARG A 16 -13.12 48.00 34.08
C ARG A 16 -14.07 46.89 33.63
N SER A 17 -14.23 45.81 34.38
CA SER A 17 -15.07 44.68 33.97
C SER A 17 -16.56 44.79 34.35
N LEU A 18 -16.90 45.65 35.30
CA LEU A 18 -18.28 45.79 35.81
C LEU A 18 -19.23 46.69 34.98
N ARG A 19 -18.70 47.48 34.05
CA ARG A 19 -19.55 48.31 33.18
C ARG A 19 -19.89 47.65 31.85
N GLN A 20 -19.12 46.68 31.38
CA GLN A 20 -19.47 45.97 30.14
C GLN A 20 -20.44 44.80 30.35
N SER A 21 -20.45 44.16 31.51
CA SER A 21 -21.37 43.08 31.85
C SER A 21 -22.84 43.54 31.96
N GLY A 22 -23.09 44.78 32.34
CA GLY A 22 -24.43 45.34 32.46
C GLY A 22 -25.12 45.60 31.10
N VAL A 23 -24.32 45.98 30.10
CA VAL A 23 -24.83 46.25 28.77
C VAL A 23 -25.19 44.96 28.00
N TYR A 24 -24.42 43.90 28.17
CA TYR A 24 -24.72 42.60 27.56
C TYR A 24 -25.90 41.90 28.24
N ALA A 25 -26.07 42.07 29.54
CA ALA A 25 -27.23 41.53 30.28
C ALA A 25 -28.53 42.21 29.85
N CYS A 26 -28.53 43.55 29.63
CA CYS A 26 -29.67 44.25 29.10
C CYS A 26 -29.96 43.90 27.61
N ALA A 27 -28.95 43.71 26.79
CA ALA A 27 -29.10 43.31 25.41
C ALA A 27 -29.66 41.88 25.29
N LEU A 28 -29.22 40.95 26.12
CA LEU A 28 -29.76 39.59 26.16
C LEU A 28 -31.18 39.56 26.73
N PHE A 29 -31.50 40.42 27.69
CA PHE A 29 -32.90 40.52 28.23
C PHE A 29 -33.84 41.16 27.22
N LEU A 30 -33.42 42.13 26.43
CA LEU A 30 -34.20 42.70 25.34
C LEU A 30 -34.35 41.73 24.16
N MET A 31 -33.31 40.90 23.86
CA MET A 31 -33.46 39.83 22.85
C MET A 31 -34.41 38.71 23.30
N SER A 32 -34.45 38.37 24.59
CA SER A 32 -35.37 37.36 25.11
C SER A 32 -36.83 37.82 25.09
N LEU A 33 -37.09 39.13 25.12
CA LEU A 33 -38.45 39.70 25.01
C LEU A 33 -38.99 39.68 23.58
N PHE A 34 -38.13 39.57 22.56
CA PHE A 34 -38.54 39.38 21.18
C PHE A 34 -38.76 37.92 20.79
N MET A 35 -38.31 36.98 21.62
CA MET A 35 -38.48 35.54 21.34
C MET A 35 -39.74 34.93 22.00
N THR A 36 -40.50 35.71 22.76
CA THR A 36 -41.79 35.28 23.33
C THR A 36 -43.00 35.86 22.58
N ALA A 37 -42.82 36.36 21.38
CA ALA A 37 -43.93 36.41 20.46
C ALA A 37 -44.22 34.97 19.98
N CYS A 38 -44.70 34.14 20.90
CA CYS A 38 -45.64 33.10 20.47
C CYS A 38 -46.73 33.83 19.75
N ILE A 39 -46.69 33.81 18.46
CA ILE A 39 -47.90 33.94 17.65
C ILE A 39 -48.68 32.70 18.07
N SER A 40 -49.61 32.86 19.03
CA SER A 40 -50.75 31.98 19.08
C SER A 40 -51.48 32.25 17.75
N ASP A 41 -51.13 31.44 16.78
CA ASP A 41 -51.90 31.35 15.56
C ASP A 41 -53.21 30.66 15.96
N ASP A 42 -54.14 31.49 16.43
CA ASP A 42 -55.56 31.16 16.54
C ASP A 42 -56.24 31.13 15.17
N SER A 43 -55.47 30.96 14.07
CA SER A 43 -56.02 30.52 12.83
C SER A 43 -56.53 29.10 13.07
N GLU A 44 -57.82 28.97 13.34
CA GLU A 44 -58.57 27.78 13.02
C GLU A 44 -58.30 27.49 11.54
N TYR A 45 -57.19 26.77 11.29
CA TYR A 45 -57.12 26.06 10.04
C TYR A 45 -58.27 25.08 10.07
N GLY A 46 -59.37 25.52 9.49
CA GLY A 46 -60.40 24.59 9.11
C GLY A 46 -59.71 23.39 8.51
N SER A 47 -60.17 22.22 8.81
CA SER A 47 -59.67 20.98 8.26
C SER A 47 -59.72 21.09 6.72
N ASP A 48 -58.73 21.77 6.14
CA ASP A 48 -58.55 21.80 4.70
C ASP A 48 -58.08 20.39 4.32
N SER A 49 -59.13 19.57 4.06
CA SER A 49 -58.95 18.20 3.52
C SER A 49 -58.17 18.18 2.19
N ASN A 50 -57.67 19.34 1.77
CA ASN A 50 -57.00 19.57 0.50
C ASN A 50 -55.47 19.79 0.62
N VAL A 51 -54.91 19.81 1.84
CA VAL A 51 -53.43 19.85 1.98
C VAL A 51 -52.86 18.46 1.74
N PRO A 52 -52.08 18.28 0.70
CA PRO A 52 -51.51 16.95 0.42
C PRO A 52 -50.59 16.50 1.54
N THR A 53 -50.60 15.22 1.81
CA THR A 53 -49.64 14.60 2.74
C THR A 53 -48.38 14.22 1.98
N LEU A 54 -47.23 14.57 2.54
CA LEU A 54 -45.91 14.21 1.99
C LEU A 54 -45.08 13.51 3.08
N LYS A 55 -44.58 12.35 2.76
CA LYS A 55 -43.62 11.57 3.59
C LYS A 55 -42.44 11.15 2.75
N VAL A 56 -41.24 11.20 3.35
CA VAL A 56 -39.99 10.78 2.73
C VAL A 56 -39.34 9.80 3.67
N THR A 57 -38.75 8.72 3.15
CA THR A 57 -38.03 7.73 3.97
C THR A 57 -36.98 8.41 4.85
N GLY A 58 -37.11 8.26 6.17
CA GLY A 58 -36.21 8.86 7.16
C GLY A 58 -36.74 10.14 7.81
N ASP A 59 -37.91 10.70 7.38
CA ASP A 59 -38.47 11.92 7.95
C ASP A 59 -39.12 11.73 9.33
N ASP A 60 -39.38 10.47 9.72
CA ASP A 60 -39.97 10.07 11.00
C ASP A 60 -38.93 9.51 12.00
N THR A 61 -37.65 9.53 11.65
CA THR A 61 -36.55 9.03 12.51
C THR A 61 -35.79 10.19 13.15
N THR A 62 -35.35 9.98 14.40
CA THR A 62 -34.47 10.94 15.10
C THR A 62 -32.99 10.77 14.71
N GLU A 63 -32.65 9.65 14.09
CA GLU A 63 -31.31 9.33 13.63
C GLU A 63 -31.29 9.30 12.10
N MET A 64 -30.20 9.79 11.53
CA MET A 64 -29.99 9.70 10.08
C MET A 64 -29.86 8.25 9.65
N LEU A 65 -30.50 7.90 8.53
CA LEU A 65 -30.24 6.62 7.88
C LEU A 65 -28.80 6.63 7.33
N VAL A 66 -28.08 5.52 7.57
CA VAL A 66 -26.66 5.42 7.25
C VAL A 66 -26.45 4.58 6.01
N TYR A 67 -25.73 5.13 5.04
CA TYR A 67 -25.30 4.45 3.83
C TYR A 67 -23.79 4.33 3.80
N ASN A 68 -23.26 3.17 3.36
CA ASN A 68 -21.83 2.92 3.28
C ASN A 68 -21.44 2.68 1.81
N PHE A 69 -20.48 3.44 1.34
CA PHE A 69 -19.93 3.34 -0.02
C PHE A 69 -18.40 3.35 0.07
N ASN A 70 -17.74 2.89 -1.00
CA ASN A 70 -16.30 3.01 -1.11
C ASN A 70 -15.92 4.25 -1.94
N LEU A 71 -14.76 4.82 -1.68
CA LEU A 71 -14.24 5.95 -2.44
C LEU A 71 -14.16 5.58 -3.93
N GLY A 72 -14.65 6.46 -4.80
CA GLY A 72 -14.74 6.24 -6.24
C GLY A 72 -16.00 5.50 -6.71
N GLU A 73 -16.83 4.99 -5.80
CA GLU A 73 -18.15 4.48 -6.16
C GLU A 73 -19.11 5.66 -6.38
N THR A 74 -19.98 5.50 -7.37
CA THR A 74 -21.10 6.44 -7.54
C THR A 74 -22.18 6.10 -6.52
N VAL A 75 -22.38 7.01 -5.59
CA VAL A 75 -23.45 6.91 -4.59
C VAL A 75 -24.79 7.06 -5.27
N GLN A 76 -25.67 6.10 -5.07
CA GLN A 76 -27.06 6.15 -5.54
C GLN A 76 -28.00 5.93 -4.35
N ILE A 77 -28.78 6.95 -4.01
CA ILE A 77 -29.78 6.90 -2.94
C ILE A 77 -31.12 7.31 -3.51
N THR A 78 -32.10 6.42 -3.45
CA THR A 78 -33.47 6.66 -3.92
C THR A 78 -34.42 6.46 -2.75
N PRO A 79 -34.76 7.51 -1.98
CA PRO A 79 -35.74 7.40 -0.90
C PRO A 79 -37.14 7.15 -1.45
N GLU A 80 -37.93 6.38 -0.72
CA GLU A 80 -39.35 6.25 -1.02
C GLU A 80 -40.05 7.57 -0.64
N VAL A 81 -40.80 8.15 -1.57
CA VAL A 81 -41.61 9.36 -1.36
C VAL A 81 -43.09 8.98 -1.49
N LYS A 82 -43.85 9.16 -0.42
CA LYS A 82 -45.31 8.96 -0.40
C LYS A 82 -45.99 10.32 -0.40
N TYR A 83 -46.68 10.61 -1.48
CA TYR A 83 -47.34 11.87 -1.69
C TYR A 83 -48.79 11.64 -2.13
N SER A 84 -49.75 12.32 -1.50
CA SER A 84 -51.19 12.17 -1.82
C SER A 84 -51.67 13.05 -2.95
N GLY A 85 -50.85 14.02 -3.42
CA GLY A 85 -51.11 14.86 -4.55
C GLY A 85 -50.55 14.32 -5.88
N ASP A 86 -50.43 15.18 -6.87
CA ASP A 86 -49.82 14.82 -8.15
C ASP A 86 -48.27 14.84 -8.03
N ALA A 87 -47.67 13.68 -8.10
CA ALA A 87 -46.22 13.49 -7.94
C ALA A 87 -45.41 14.27 -9.01
N SER A 88 -46.01 14.64 -10.15
CA SER A 88 -45.33 15.44 -11.16
C SER A 88 -45.00 16.86 -10.72
N ASN A 89 -45.63 17.33 -9.64
CA ASN A 89 -45.39 18.66 -9.05
C ASN A 89 -44.28 18.66 -7.99
N LEU A 90 -43.73 17.49 -7.65
CA LEU A 90 -42.67 17.42 -6.67
C LEU A 90 -41.33 17.91 -7.24
N VAL A 91 -40.73 18.82 -6.51
CA VAL A 91 -39.38 19.32 -6.77
C VAL A 91 -38.45 18.73 -5.72
N TYR A 92 -37.34 18.22 -6.20
CA TYR A 92 -36.27 17.62 -5.36
C TYR A 92 -35.07 18.55 -5.36
N ASN A 93 -34.38 18.64 -4.24
CA ASN A 93 -33.10 19.30 -4.16
C ASN A 93 -32.19 18.52 -3.21
N TRP A 94 -31.09 18.01 -3.75
CA TRP A 94 -30.05 17.32 -3.01
C TRP A 94 -28.87 18.25 -2.80
N GLN A 95 -28.37 18.26 -1.58
CA GLN A 95 -27.13 18.92 -1.22
C GLN A 95 -26.27 17.97 -0.39
N VAL A 96 -24.94 18.06 -0.48
CA VAL A 96 -24.00 17.24 0.29
C VAL A 96 -23.04 18.12 1.08
N GLY A 97 -22.71 17.68 2.28
CA GLY A 97 -21.74 18.36 3.16
C GLY A 97 -20.95 17.35 3.97
N THR A 98 -19.85 17.79 4.56
CA THR A 98 -19.05 16.95 5.48
C THR A 98 -19.75 16.78 6.82
N LEU A 99 -19.57 15.62 7.45
CA LEU A 99 -20.03 15.36 8.81
C LEU A 99 -18.82 14.94 9.67
N SER A 100 -18.37 15.83 10.56
CA SER A 100 -17.21 15.58 11.39
C SER A 100 -17.58 15.64 12.87
N ASN A 101 -17.41 14.53 13.59
CA ASN A 101 -17.79 14.42 15.00
C ASN A 101 -19.22 14.92 15.31
N GLY A 102 -20.18 14.65 14.40
CA GLY A 102 -21.55 15.11 14.54
C GLY A 102 -21.80 16.58 14.12
N VAL A 103 -20.76 17.31 13.72
CA VAL A 103 -20.88 18.70 13.23
C VAL A 103 -21.04 18.68 11.72
N LYS A 104 -22.13 19.27 11.22
CA LYS A 104 -22.44 19.44 9.80
C LYS A 104 -21.63 20.59 9.21
N GLY A 105 -20.92 20.33 8.11
CA GLY A 105 -20.21 21.34 7.31
C GLY A 105 -21.11 22.03 6.31
N GLU A 106 -20.53 22.90 5.49
CA GLU A 106 -21.24 23.62 4.41
C GLU A 106 -21.81 22.65 3.38
N LEU A 107 -23.00 23.00 2.84
CA LEU A 107 -23.69 22.24 1.82
C LEU A 107 -23.30 22.70 0.42
N THR A 108 -23.10 21.74 -0.47
CA THR A 108 -22.85 21.92 -1.90
C THR A 108 -23.96 21.23 -2.68
N ASP A 109 -24.43 21.82 -3.75
CA ASP A 109 -25.49 21.24 -4.60
C ASP A 109 -25.05 19.90 -5.19
N ALA A 110 -25.96 18.92 -5.15
CA ALA A 110 -25.69 17.54 -5.58
C ALA A 110 -26.72 16.98 -6.57
N GLY A 111 -27.75 17.78 -6.94
CA GLY A 111 -28.74 17.43 -7.95
C GLY A 111 -30.18 17.73 -7.54
N ASP A 112 -31.07 17.58 -8.52
CA ASP A 112 -32.50 17.92 -8.42
C ASP A 112 -33.43 16.77 -8.84
N THR A 113 -32.91 15.55 -8.92
CA THR A 113 -33.65 14.35 -9.31
C THR A 113 -34.14 13.57 -8.09
N PRO A 114 -35.17 12.68 -8.22
CA PRO A 114 -35.62 11.83 -7.13
C PRO A 114 -34.52 10.95 -6.53
N GLN A 115 -33.49 10.62 -7.33
CA GLN A 115 -32.32 9.83 -6.90
C GLN A 115 -31.10 10.75 -6.77
N LEU A 116 -30.43 10.68 -5.62
CA LEU A 116 -29.08 11.21 -5.50
C LEU A 116 -28.13 10.35 -6.35
N THR A 117 -27.37 10.98 -7.24
CA THR A 117 -26.28 10.36 -7.96
C THR A 117 -25.04 11.24 -7.76
N TYR A 118 -24.10 10.80 -6.94
CA TYR A 118 -22.96 11.61 -6.54
C TYR A 118 -21.69 10.75 -6.36
N THR A 119 -20.53 11.29 -6.73
CA THR A 119 -19.24 10.63 -6.51
C THR A 119 -18.38 11.51 -5.61
N PHE A 120 -17.97 10.95 -4.48
CA PHE A 120 -17.11 11.65 -3.52
C PHE A 120 -15.65 11.52 -3.92
N GLU A 121 -14.91 12.62 -3.88
CA GLU A 121 -13.48 12.67 -4.19
C GLU A 121 -12.60 12.22 -3.02
N ARG A 122 -13.11 12.22 -1.80
CA ARG A 122 -12.36 11.88 -0.58
C ARG A 122 -13.16 10.97 0.33
N GLY A 123 -12.46 10.04 0.97
CA GLY A 123 -13.05 9.22 2.02
C GLY A 123 -13.34 10.04 3.28
N GLY A 124 -14.44 9.73 3.93
CA GLY A 124 -14.88 10.43 5.15
C GLY A 124 -16.34 10.18 5.44
N THR A 125 -16.86 10.85 6.46
CA THR A 125 -18.30 10.85 6.75
C THR A 125 -18.91 12.15 6.22
N TYR A 126 -19.98 12.01 5.50
CA TYR A 126 -20.74 13.07 4.87
C TYR A 126 -22.20 12.99 5.29
N TYR A 127 -22.96 14.03 5.02
CA TYR A 127 -24.41 13.96 5.05
C TYR A 127 -24.97 14.47 3.73
N ALA A 128 -26.05 13.85 3.27
CA ALA A 128 -26.85 14.31 2.15
C ALA A 128 -28.16 14.88 2.68
N HIS A 129 -28.42 16.11 2.35
CA HIS A 129 -29.64 16.84 2.68
C HIS A 129 -30.58 16.81 1.48
N LEU A 130 -31.73 16.17 1.64
CA LEU A 130 -32.79 16.16 0.63
C LEU A 130 -33.94 17.07 1.05
N THR A 131 -34.31 17.96 0.19
CA THR A 131 -35.58 18.71 0.28
C THR A 131 -36.54 18.26 -0.83
N VAL A 132 -37.74 17.88 -0.46
CA VAL A 132 -38.84 17.56 -1.41
C VAL A 132 -40.00 18.46 -1.13
N THR A 133 -40.54 19.13 -2.15
CA THR A 133 -41.68 20.06 -2.00
C THR A 133 -42.52 20.14 -3.26
N ASP A 134 -43.82 20.44 -3.12
CA ASP A 134 -44.73 20.84 -4.20
C ASP A 134 -45.04 22.35 -4.17
N GLY A 135 -44.31 23.10 -3.32
CA GLY A 135 -44.57 24.53 -3.08
C GLY A 135 -45.62 24.81 -2.01
N LYS A 136 -46.43 23.80 -1.59
CA LYS A 136 -47.43 23.93 -0.53
C LYS A 136 -47.04 23.14 0.72
N VAL A 137 -46.51 21.97 0.51
CA VAL A 137 -45.93 21.11 1.57
C VAL A 137 -44.48 20.79 1.24
N GLY A 138 -43.65 20.61 2.27
CA GLY A 138 -42.25 20.25 2.09
C GLY A 138 -41.78 19.33 3.18
N ARG A 139 -40.75 18.54 2.87
CA ARG A 139 -40.00 17.72 3.81
C ARG A 139 -38.51 17.88 3.56
N ALA A 140 -37.73 17.90 4.64
CA ALA A 140 -36.31 17.88 4.59
C ALA A 140 -35.78 16.68 5.40
N VAL A 141 -34.89 15.89 4.82
CA VAL A 141 -34.35 14.70 5.43
C VAL A 141 -32.85 14.66 5.23
N ASP A 142 -32.11 14.28 6.27
CA ASP A 142 -30.67 14.08 6.21
C ASP A 142 -30.32 12.59 6.23
N TYR A 143 -29.42 12.20 5.38
CA TYR A 143 -28.85 10.85 5.31
C TYR A 143 -27.37 10.92 5.62
N GLN A 144 -26.85 10.02 6.47
CA GLN A 144 -25.43 9.90 6.68
C GLN A 144 -24.82 9.02 5.60
N ILE A 145 -23.72 9.47 5.00
CA ILE A 145 -22.98 8.72 3.99
C ILE A 145 -21.56 8.52 4.50
N ASN A 146 -21.20 7.27 4.74
CA ASN A 146 -19.83 6.89 5.06
C ASN A 146 -19.15 6.47 3.77
N VAL A 147 -18.18 7.28 3.32
CA VAL A 147 -17.31 6.95 2.19
C VAL A 147 -16.04 6.33 2.75
N ASN A 148 -15.97 5.02 2.67
CA ASN A 148 -14.81 4.27 3.16
C ASN A 148 -13.58 4.65 2.33
N ARG A 149 -12.44 4.85 3.02
CA ARG A 149 -11.16 5.05 2.34
C ARG A 149 -10.80 3.75 1.65
N THR A 150 -10.83 3.75 0.34
CA THR A 150 -10.66 2.54 -0.48
C THR A 150 -9.30 1.88 -0.26
N PHE A 151 -8.28 2.67 0.07
CA PHE A 151 -6.91 2.20 0.19
C PHE A 151 -6.44 1.99 1.63
N GLU A 152 -7.34 1.72 2.57
CA GLU A 152 -6.99 1.60 3.98
C GLU A 152 -6.05 0.43 4.25
N GLN A 153 -6.42 -0.77 3.80
CA GLN A 153 -5.63 -1.99 3.92
C GLN A 153 -5.87 -2.89 2.71
N GLY A 154 -4.82 -3.45 2.13
CA GLY A 154 -4.97 -4.34 0.98
C GLY A 154 -3.68 -4.64 0.25
N TYR A 155 -3.80 -5.26 -0.90
CA TYR A 155 -2.69 -5.58 -1.78
C TYR A 155 -2.54 -4.50 -2.83
N VAL A 156 -1.35 -3.92 -2.92
CA VAL A 156 -0.98 -2.97 -3.96
C VAL A 156 -0.23 -3.74 -5.04
N LEU A 157 -0.76 -3.74 -6.23
CA LEU A 157 -0.19 -4.39 -7.41
C LEU A 157 0.45 -3.32 -8.29
N VAL A 158 1.77 -3.33 -8.36
CA VAL A 158 2.52 -2.46 -9.28
C VAL A 158 2.43 -3.05 -10.66
N SER A 159 1.96 -2.29 -11.64
CA SER A 159 1.76 -2.78 -13.00
C SER A 159 2.23 -1.80 -14.06
N ASN A 160 2.53 -2.32 -15.24
CA ASN A 160 2.85 -1.53 -16.42
C ASN A 160 2.09 -2.08 -17.62
N ASP A 161 1.55 -1.18 -18.44
CA ASP A 161 0.94 -1.55 -19.71
C ASP A 161 1.98 -1.93 -20.78
N ALA A 162 1.52 -2.24 -22.00
CA ALA A 162 2.40 -2.60 -23.11
C ALA A 162 3.29 -1.45 -23.60
N GLN A 163 2.93 -0.21 -23.29
CA GLN A 163 3.64 1.03 -23.64
C GLN A 163 4.58 1.50 -22.52
N GLY A 164 4.67 0.75 -21.42
CA GLY A 164 5.44 1.09 -20.24
C GLY A 164 4.79 2.17 -19.38
N ASN A 165 3.48 2.44 -19.53
CA ASN A 165 2.78 3.31 -18.59
C ASN A 165 2.55 2.53 -17.30
N GLY A 166 3.12 3.04 -16.22
CA GLY A 166 3.05 2.43 -14.90
C GLY A 166 1.83 2.90 -14.12
N ASN A 167 1.22 1.98 -13.40
CA ASN A 167 0.12 2.28 -12.52
C ASN A 167 0.09 1.36 -11.30
N LEU A 168 -0.78 1.64 -10.35
CA LEU A 168 -1.09 0.78 -9.23
C LEU A 168 -2.50 0.23 -9.39
N ALA A 169 -2.67 -1.06 -9.09
CA ALA A 169 -3.98 -1.59 -8.79
C ALA A 169 -4.05 -1.94 -7.30
N PHE A 170 -5.22 -1.84 -6.72
CA PHE A 170 -5.46 -2.11 -5.31
C PHE A 170 -6.54 -3.16 -5.15
N VAL A 171 -6.24 -4.17 -4.35
CA VAL A 171 -7.22 -5.19 -3.93
C VAL A 171 -7.44 -5.01 -2.44
N SER A 172 -8.61 -4.52 -2.04
CA SER A 172 -8.91 -4.24 -0.63
C SER A 172 -9.03 -5.52 0.19
N ILE A 173 -8.59 -5.45 1.45
CA ILE A 173 -8.90 -6.47 2.46
C ILE A 173 -10.07 -5.94 3.28
N PRO A 174 -11.24 -6.61 3.25
CA PRO A 174 -12.41 -6.17 3.99
C PRO A 174 -12.13 -6.07 5.50
N THR A 175 -12.56 -4.97 6.11
CA THR A 175 -12.42 -4.75 7.56
C THR A 175 -13.61 -5.26 8.36
N GLN A 176 -14.70 -5.63 7.69
CA GLN A 176 -15.92 -6.17 8.30
C GLN A 176 -16.14 -7.62 7.88
N ASP A 177 -16.66 -8.43 8.80
CA ASP A 177 -17.02 -9.81 8.51
C ASP A 177 -18.06 -9.88 7.37
N GLY A 178 -17.77 -10.69 6.37
CA GLY A 178 -18.64 -10.85 5.19
C GLY A 178 -18.48 -9.76 4.12
N GLY A 179 -17.59 -8.77 4.33
CA GLY A 179 -17.23 -7.80 3.30
C GLY A 179 -16.61 -8.49 2.09
N LYS A 180 -16.80 -7.91 0.90
CA LYS A 180 -16.16 -8.39 -0.33
C LYS A 180 -14.96 -7.53 -0.67
N PRO A 181 -13.83 -8.11 -1.12
CA PRO A 181 -12.74 -7.35 -1.66
C PRO A 181 -13.20 -6.49 -2.85
N VAL A 182 -12.68 -5.28 -2.93
CA VAL A 182 -12.87 -4.37 -4.07
C VAL A 182 -11.57 -4.29 -4.82
N VAL A 183 -11.62 -4.45 -6.14
CA VAL A 183 -10.47 -4.27 -7.03
C VAL A 183 -10.60 -2.90 -7.70
N MET A 184 -9.59 -2.06 -7.54
CA MET A 184 -9.48 -0.79 -8.23
C MET A 184 -8.21 -0.76 -9.05
N GLU A 185 -8.35 -0.55 -10.35
CA GLU A 185 -7.25 -0.42 -11.28
C GLU A 185 -6.90 1.05 -11.52
N HIS A 186 -5.69 1.31 -12.02
CA HIS A 186 -5.22 2.63 -12.44
C HIS A 186 -5.30 3.69 -11.33
N CYS A 187 -4.94 3.29 -10.10
CA CYS A 187 -5.09 4.14 -8.92
C CYS A 187 -4.29 5.45 -9.00
N ILE A 188 -3.06 5.44 -9.58
CA ILE A 188 -2.28 6.68 -9.74
C ILE A 188 -2.98 7.64 -10.69
N GLU A 189 -3.39 7.15 -11.85
CA GLU A 189 -4.05 7.95 -12.88
C GLU A 189 -5.39 8.52 -12.39
N ARG A 190 -6.20 7.69 -11.71
CA ARG A 190 -7.51 8.10 -11.19
C ARG A 190 -7.42 9.13 -10.06
N MET A 191 -6.35 9.05 -9.25
CA MET A 191 -6.19 9.96 -8.10
C MET A 191 -5.36 11.20 -8.45
N ASN A 192 -4.72 11.25 -9.63
CA ASN A 192 -3.81 12.32 -10.04
C ASN A 192 -4.02 12.66 -11.52
N GLU A 193 -4.98 13.53 -11.78
CA GLU A 193 -5.35 13.93 -13.14
C GLU A 193 -4.13 14.43 -13.94
N GLY A 194 -3.98 13.92 -15.16
CA GLY A 194 -2.91 14.31 -16.09
C GLY A 194 -1.52 13.73 -15.77
N VAL A 195 -1.38 12.89 -14.74
CA VAL A 195 -0.12 12.26 -14.40
C VAL A 195 0.04 10.95 -15.17
N THR A 196 1.18 10.81 -15.85
CA THR A 196 1.62 9.56 -16.47
C THR A 196 2.95 9.14 -15.87
N VAL A 197 2.98 7.98 -15.23
CA VAL A 197 4.20 7.36 -14.71
C VAL A 197 4.78 6.44 -15.77
N LYS A 198 6.08 6.44 -15.98
CA LYS A 198 6.76 5.57 -16.94
C LYS A 198 7.59 4.52 -16.24
N ASN A 199 7.49 3.27 -16.70
CA ASN A 199 8.29 2.14 -16.22
C ASN A 199 8.33 2.08 -14.69
N LEU A 200 7.14 1.95 -14.06
CA LEU A 200 7.02 1.82 -12.61
C LEU A 200 7.70 0.53 -12.17
N ARG A 201 8.75 0.65 -11.37
CA ARG A 201 9.60 -0.48 -10.95
C ARG A 201 9.07 -1.15 -9.68
N GLY A 202 8.47 -0.37 -8.77
CA GLY A 202 7.91 -0.92 -7.54
C GLY A 202 7.39 0.12 -6.59
N LEU A 203 6.96 -0.37 -5.43
CA LEU A 203 6.43 0.42 -4.33
C LEU A 203 7.22 0.09 -3.06
N ALA A 204 7.61 1.10 -2.31
CA ALA A 204 8.17 0.97 -0.98
C ALA A 204 7.25 1.65 0.05
N ILE A 205 6.97 0.95 1.16
CA ILE A 205 6.29 1.52 2.32
C ILE A 205 7.34 1.67 3.41
N ALA A 206 7.67 2.91 3.75
CA ALA A 206 8.73 3.20 4.69
C ALA A 206 8.19 3.90 5.93
N THR A 207 8.63 3.44 7.10
CA THR A 207 8.19 3.97 8.40
C THR A 207 9.41 4.34 9.23
N ILE A 208 9.43 5.58 9.71
CA ILE A 208 10.33 6.03 10.77
C ILE A 208 9.53 6.16 12.07
N THR A 209 10.17 5.85 13.18
CA THR A 209 9.49 5.81 14.50
C THR A 209 9.95 6.91 15.46
N TRP A 210 11.00 7.64 15.12
CA TRP A 210 11.54 8.70 15.97
C TRP A 210 11.83 9.97 15.16
N PRO A 211 11.51 11.17 15.65
CA PRO A 211 10.85 11.51 16.93
C PRO A 211 9.34 11.24 16.95
N SER A 212 8.73 10.96 15.83
CA SER A 212 7.32 10.57 15.68
C SER A 212 7.20 9.49 14.62
N THR A 213 6.17 8.65 14.70
CA THR A 213 5.92 7.64 13.68
C THR A 213 5.40 8.32 12.41
N ILE A 214 6.16 8.19 11.34
CA ILE A 214 5.80 8.69 10.00
C ILE A 214 5.91 7.54 9.03
N THR A 215 4.82 7.22 8.35
CA THR A 215 4.80 6.25 7.25
C THR A 215 4.59 6.97 5.94
N ARG A 216 5.40 6.64 4.94
CA ARG A 216 5.31 7.16 3.57
C ARG A 216 5.26 6.00 2.58
N VAL A 217 4.59 6.23 1.49
CA VAL A 217 4.54 5.31 0.36
C VAL A 217 5.28 5.95 -0.81
N PHE A 218 6.24 5.23 -1.36
CA PHE A 218 7.03 5.68 -2.50
C PHE A 218 6.73 4.77 -3.69
N ALA A 219 6.18 5.33 -4.74
CA ALA A 219 6.06 4.68 -6.04
C ALA A 219 7.30 5.06 -6.86
N LEU A 220 8.15 4.08 -7.16
CA LEU A 220 9.46 4.30 -7.76
C LEU A 220 9.46 3.84 -9.21
N ALA A 221 9.62 4.78 -10.13
CA ALA A 221 9.73 4.55 -11.56
C ALA A 221 11.19 4.56 -12.02
N GLU A 222 11.42 4.42 -13.32
CA GLU A 222 12.76 4.33 -13.89
C GLU A 222 13.58 5.62 -13.73
N ASP A 223 12.96 6.76 -13.96
CA ASP A 223 13.64 8.06 -14.01
C ASP A 223 13.28 9.00 -12.86
N GLN A 224 12.23 8.68 -12.12
CA GLN A 224 11.79 9.47 -10.98
C GLN A 224 11.00 8.65 -9.97
N GLY A 225 10.88 9.16 -8.75
CA GLY A 225 10.03 8.62 -7.71
C GLY A 225 8.85 9.55 -7.41
N TYR A 226 7.87 9.00 -6.74
CA TYR A 226 6.70 9.73 -6.25
C TYR A 226 6.48 9.36 -4.79
N CYS A 227 6.42 10.34 -3.91
CA CYS A 227 5.86 10.12 -2.59
C CYS A 227 4.35 10.30 -2.70
N ILE A 228 3.59 9.29 -2.32
CA ILE A 228 2.14 9.26 -2.43
C ILE A 228 1.49 9.14 -1.05
N ASP A 229 0.32 9.72 -0.90
CA ASP A 229 -0.51 9.54 0.30
C ASP A 229 -0.97 8.09 0.40
N ALA A 230 -0.77 7.49 1.56
CA ALA A 230 -1.02 6.08 1.75
C ALA A 230 -2.50 5.69 1.71
N ASN A 231 -3.42 6.63 1.97
CA ASN A 231 -4.85 6.36 2.07
C ASN A 231 -5.63 6.79 0.82
N THR A 232 -5.03 7.67 0.00
CA THR A 232 -5.70 8.22 -1.20
C THR A 232 -4.93 7.95 -2.48
N PHE A 233 -3.66 7.54 -2.41
CA PHE A 233 -2.72 7.44 -3.52
C PHE A 233 -2.54 8.75 -4.31
N ALA A 234 -2.90 9.88 -3.72
CA ALA A 234 -2.58 11.18 -4.25
C ALA A 234 -1.06 11.43 -4.17
N ILE A 235 -0.48 11.99 -5.22
CA ILE A 235 0.94 12.35 -5.23
C ILE A 235 1.13 13.58 -4.33
N LEU A 236 1.98 13.41 -3.32
CA LEU A 236 2.36 14.49 -2.38
C LEU A 236 3.54 15.28 -2.93
N THR A 237 4.51 14.59 -3.54
CA THR A 237 5.67 15.21 -4.17
C THR A 237 6.30 14.28 -5.20
N ASN A 238 6.91 14.88 -6.21
CA ASN A 238 7.76 14.21 -7.18
C ASN A 238 9.21 14.22 -6.67
N ILE A 239 9.94 13.15 -6.94
CA ILE A 239 11.33 12.96 -6.54
C ILE A 239 12.14 12.77 -7.81
N ASP A 240 12.84 13.82 -8.24
CA ASP A 240 13.71 13.78 -9.41
C ASP A 240 15.08 13.19 -9.04
N TYR A 241 15.41 12.04 -9.60
CA TYR A 241 16.72 11.41 -9.37
C TYR A 241 17.87 12.23 -10.00
N ALA A 242 17.58 12.99 -11.06
CA ALA A 242 18.58 13.80 -11.74
C ALA A 242 19.12 14.95 -10.88
N GLU A 243 18.42 15.34 -9.81
CA GLU A 243 18.93 16.27 -8.79
C GLU A 243 20.20 15.73 -8.11
N ILE A 244 20.32 14.39 -8.00
CA ILE A 244 21.46 13.73 -7.37
C ILE A 244 22.45 13.27 -8.46
N TYR A 245 21.95 12.56 -9.48
CA TYR A 245 22.77 12.02 -10.56
C TYR A 245 22.10 12.27 -11.91
N PRO A 246 22.65 13.19 -12.73
CA PRO A 246 22.11 13.44 -14.07
C PRO A 246 22.04 12.18 -14.91
N GLY A 247 20.87 11.93 -15.51
CA GLY A 247 20.62 10.75 -16.34
C GLY A 247 20.46 9.43 -15.59
N PHE A 248 20.28 9.45 -14.26
CA PHE A 248 20.03 8.26 -13.46
C PHE A 248 18.75 7.54 -13.91
N LYS A 249 18.86 6.21 -14.01
CA LYS A 249 17.74 5.34 -14.34
C LYS A 249 17.70 4.14 -13.42
N ALA A 250 16.67 4.07 -12.59
CA ALA A 250 16.50 2.96 -11.66
C ALA A 250 16.29 1.64 -12.40
N SER A 251 17.20 0.70 -12.20
CA SER A 251 17.08 -0.70 -12.62
C SER A 251 16.52 -1.58 -11.53
N VAL A 252 16.88 -1.29 -10.28
CA VAL A 252 16.42 -1.97 -9.07
C VAL A 252 15.95 -0.95 -8.04
N ILE A 253 14.95 -1.31 -7.28
CA ILE A 253 14.46 -0.54 -6.14
C ILE A 253 14.32 -1.41 -4.90
N SER A 254 14.45 -0.81 -3.73
CA SER A 254 14.08 -1.52 -2.49
C SER A 254 12.56 -1.59 -2.38
N LYS A 255 12.05 -2.74 -1.95
CA LYS A 255 10.60 -2.95 -1.77
C LYS A 255 10.16 -2.67 -0.34
N ASP A 256 11.04 -2.93 0.62
CA ASP A 256 10.77 -2.81 2.05
C ASP A 256 11.93 -2.10 2.71
N ALA A 257 11.74 -0.91 3.20
CA ALA A 257 12.81 -0.31 3.95
C ALA A 257 12.33 0.84 4.79
N SER A 258 12.95 0.98 5.94
CA SER A 258 12.95 2.24 6.69
C SER A 258 13.65 3.38 5.92
N ALA A 259 14.41 3.06 4.88
CA ALA A 259 15.05 3.99 3.95
C ALA A 259 14.98 3.44 2.51
N PRO A 260 13.92 3.74 1.76
CA PRO A 260 13.79 3.30 0.38
C PRO A 260 14.91 3.86 -0.50
N TYR A 261 15.30 3.11 -1.51
CA TYR A 261 16.36 3.49 -2.44
C TYR A 261 16.09 2.95 -3.84
N ALA A 262 16.73 3.59 -4.82
CA ALA A 262 16.85 3.13 -6.18
C ALA A 262 18.33 2.92 -6.55
N TYR A 263 18.61 1.95 -7.41
CA TYR A 263 19.94 1.66 -7.94
C TYR A 263 19.93 1.72 -9.46
N ASP A 264 20.91 2.41 -10.02
CA ASP A 264 21.21 2.43 -11.46
C ASP A 264 22.37 1.50 -11.76
N ALA A 265 22.09 0.38 -12.42
CA ALA A 265 23.11 -0.61 -12.77
C ALA A 265 24.11 -0.11 -13.84
N THR A 266 23.71 0.88 -14.64
CA THR A 266 24.59 1.49 -15.67
C THR A 266 25.58 2.46 -15.04
N GLN A 267 25.08 3.36 -14.19
CA GLN A 267 25.93 4.34 -13.48
C GLN A 267 26.58 3.75 -12.22
N LYS A 268 26.10 2.58 -11.75
CA LYS A 268 26.52 1.94 -10.49
C LYS A 268 26.36 2.86 -9.28
N LYS A 269 25.21 3.54 -9.21
CA LYS A 269 24.91 4.56 -8.21
C LYS A 269 23.61 4.24 -7.48
N PHE A 270 23.54 4.70 -6.23
CA PHE A 270 22.36 4.60 -5.38
C PHE A 270 21.80 5.98 -5.06
N VAL A 271 20.49 6.10 -5.13
CA VAL A 271 19.73 7.24 -4.63
C VAL A 271 18.85 6.74 -3.50
N HIS A 272 19.02 7.28 -2.30
CA HIS A 272 18.16 7.04 -1.16
C HIS A 272 17.07 8.11 -1.04
N PHE A 273 15.98 7.80 -0.36
CA PHE A 273 14.87 8.71 -0.14
C PHE A 273 14.70 8.99 1.35
N ASN A 274 14.68 10.27 1.67
CA ASN A 274 14.38 10.69 3.04
C ASN A 274 12.88 10.54 3.31
N VAL A 275 12.52 9.68 4.26
CA VAL A 275 11.12 9.39 4.58
C VAL A 275 10.41 10.58 5.21
N GLN A 276 11.11 11.36 6.04
CA GLN A 276 10.53 12.50 6.75
C GLN A 276 10.26 13.68 5.81
N TYR A 277 11.25 14.01 4.96
CA TYR A 277 11.22 15.22 4.15
C TYR A 277 10.97 14.96 2.66
N MET A 278 10.87 13.68 2.28
CA MET A 278 10.47 13.26 0.92
C MET A 278 11.37 13.79 -0.20
N PHE A 279 12.67 13.82 0.01
CA PHE A 279 13.65 14.21 -1.01
C PHE A 279 14.70 13.12 -1.27
N PRO A 280 15.30 13.08 -2.46
CA PRO A 280 16.41 12.16 -2.76
C PRO A 280 17.72 12.64 -2.14
N TYR A 281 18.61 11.71 -1.82
CA TYR A 281 19.95 12.02 -1.37
C TYR A 281 20.97 10.95 -1.79
N GLU A 282 22.23 11.32 -1.85
CA GLU A 282 23.32 10.43 -2.20
C GLU A 282 23.57 9.39 -1.10
N ALA A 283 23.66 8.12 -1.49
CA ALA A 283 23.98 7.04 -0.58
C ALA A 283 25.48 7.01 -0.24
N LYS A 284 25.93 7.86 0.66
CA LYS A 284 27.36 7.98 1.02
C LYS A 284 28.02 6.68 1.45
N ALA A 285 27.25 5.76 2.02
CA ALA A 285 27.76 4.46 2.46
C ALA A 285 28.30 3.58 1.33
N TYR A 286 27.90 3.83 0.09
CA TYR A 286 28.29 3.07 -1.08
C TYR A 286 29.25 3.81 -2.01
N ILE A 287 29.71 4.99 -1.62
CA ILE A 287 30.65 5.79 -2.40
C ILE A 287 31.96 5.03 -2.55
N GLY A 288 32.45 4.90 -3.78
CA GLY A 288 33.71 4.24 -4.11
C GLY A 288 33.63 2.71 -4.16
N GLN A 289 32.43 2.14 -4.05
CA GLN A 289 32.21 0.71 -4.26
C GLN A 289 31.57 0.49 -5.63
N GLU A 290 32.16 -0.37 -6.44
CA GLU A 290 31.65 -0.76 -7.75
C GLU A 290 30.94 -2.10 -7.63
N PHE A 291 29.66 -2.12 -8.00
CA PHE A 291 28.85 -3.34 -8.04
C PHE A 291 28.46 -3.62 -9.49
N ASP A 292 28.67 -4.84 -9.96
CA ASP A 292 28.24 -5.25 -11.29
C ASP A 292 26.74 -5.56 -11.32
N ASP A 293 26.28 -6.26 -10.28
CA ASP A 293 24.89 -6.59 -10.06
C ASP A 293 24.48 -6.32 -8.62
N PHE A 294 23.28 -5.80 -8.46
CA PHE A 294 22.63 -5.62 -7.19
C PHE A 294 21.51 -6.64 -7.05
N VAL A 295 21.62 -7.50 -6.05
CA VAL A 295 20.59 -8.47 -5.71
C VAL A 295 20.07 -8.17 -4.31
N ASN A 296 18.85 -7.71 -4.23
CA ASN A 296 18.17 -7.49 -2.97
C ASN A 296 17.63 -8.83 -2.46
N SER A 297 18.19 -9.35 -1.38
CA SER A 297 17.56 -10.45 -0.65
C SER A 297 16.36 -9.86 0.11
N GLN A 298 15.14 -10.18 -0.31
CA GLN A 298 13.89 -9.62 0.21
C GLN A 298 13.55 -10.04 1.65
N TYR A 299 14.45 -10.73 2.35
CA TYR A 299 14.17 -11.31 3.64
C TYR A 299 15.22 -10.96 4.68
N SER A 300 14.89 -9.94 5.46
CA SER A 300 15.33 -9.94 6.82
C SER A 300 14.09 -10.19 7.69
N ARG A 301 14.06 -11.25 8.48
CA ARG A 301 13.02 -11.49 9.48
C ARG A 301 13.06 -10.45 10.61
N TRP A 302 14.09 -9.65 10.65
CA TRP A 302 14.19 -8.45 11.43
C TRP A 302 13.50 -7.28 10.70
N GLU A 303 12.32 -7.54 10.13
CA GLU A 303 11.46 -6.55 9.44
C GLU A 303 11.28 -5.24 10.21
N ARG A 304 11.69 -5.20 11.45
CA ARG A 304 11.59 -4.00 12.26
C ARG A 304 12.90 -3.24 12.42
N LEU A 305 14.06 -3.81 12.06
CA LEU A 305 15.34 -3.18 12.39
C LEU A 305 16.44 -3.27 11.31
N TYR A 306 16.44 -4.26 10.38
CA TYR A 306 17.57 -4.47 9.46
C TYR A 306 17.13 -4.97 8.08
N ASP A 307 17.54 -4.26 7.04
CA ASP A 307 17.47 -4.74 5.64
C ASP A 307 18.80 -5.43 5.31
N ASN A 308 18.76 -6.69 4.94
CA ASN A 308 19.91 -7.38 4.37
C ASN A 308 19.98 -7.12 2.89
N GLN A 309 21.09 -6.55 2.44
CA GLN A 309 21.32 -6.26 1.03
C GLN A 309 22.54 -7.05 0.57
N LEU A 310 22.36 -7.79 -0.50
CA LEU A 310 23.42 -8.57 -1.08
C LEU A 310 23.88 -7.96 -2.39
N TYR A 311 25.17 -7.73 -2.52
CA TYR A 311 25.81 -7.20 -3.70
C TYR A 311 26.78 -8.24 -4.25
N VAL A 312 26.72 -8.47 -5.54
CA VAL A 312 27.65 -9.35 -6.24
C VAL A 312 28.52 -8.52 -7.16
N ASN A 313 29.83 -8.70 -7.05
CA ASN A 313 30.80 -8.04 -7.90
C ASN A 313 31.45 -9.06 -8.85
N TYR A 314 31.11 -9.02 -10.12
CA TYR A 314 31.64 -9.93 -11.12
C TYR A 314 33.03 -9.54 -11.67
N HIS A 315 33.42 -8.27 -11.60
CA HIS A 315 34.77 -7.85 -12.01
C HIS A 315 35.85 -8.34 -11.07
N LYS A 316 35.52 -8.40 -9.80
CA LYS A 316 36.30 -9.12 -8.78
C LYS A 316 35.39 -10.23 -8.32
N PRO A 317 35.48 -11.45 -8.85
CA PRO A 317 34.49 -12.52 -8.61
C PRO A 317 34.37 -12.88 -7.13
N SER A 318 34.01 -11.91 -6.35
CA SER A 318 33.80 -11.90 -4.91
C SER A 318 32.34 -11.57 -4.61
N VAL A 319 31.83 -12.10 -3.52
CA VAL A 319 30.52 -11.77 -3.00
C VAL A 319 30.69 -10.83 -1.82
N THR A 320 30.00 -9.72 -1.84
CA THR A 320 29.94 -8.82 -0.71
C THR A 320 28.50 -8.77 -0.21
N ILE A 321 28.30 -9.23 1.02
CA ILE A 321 27.01 -9.15 1.70
C ILE A 321 27.04 -7.91 2.59
N TYR A 322 26.08 -7.03 2.41
CA TYR A 322 25.91 -5.88 3.29
C TYR A 322 24.70 -6.11 4.19
N TYR A 323 24.94 -6.02 5.49
CA TYR A 323 23.85 -5.84 6.43
C TYR A 323 23.60 -4.35 6.55
N ALA A 324 22.55 -3.86 5.94
CA ALA A 324 22.11 -2.51 6.17
C ALA A 324 21.49 -2.44 7.56
N TYR A 325 22.23 -1.87 8.50
CA TYR A 325 21.64 -1.35 9.72
C TYR A 325 20.67 -0.25 9.31
N ALA A 326 19.39 -0.54 9.44
CA ALA A 326 18.36 0.43 9.14
C ALA A 326 18.68 1.75 9.84
N THR A 327 18.96 2.75 9.06
CA THR A 327 18.84 4.20 9.31
C THR A 327 19.53 4.83 10.51
N TYR A 328 19.79 4.13 11.60
CA TYR A 328 20.34 4.80 12.79
C TYR A 328 21.81 5.19 12.66
N PHE A 329 22.60 4.49 11.87
CA PHE A 329 24.03 4.74 11.72
C PHE A 329 24.52 4.92 10.28
N GLY A 330 23.69 4.73 9.27
CA GLY A 330 24.00 5.08 7.87
C GLY A 330 25.19 4.34 7.23
N TYR A 331 25.71 3.30 7.88
CA TYR A 331 26.89 2.58 7.40
C TYR A 331 26.57 1.09 7.27
N PRO A 332 26.42 0.56 6.05
CA PRO A 332 26.39 -0.87 5.87
C PRO A 332 27.75 -1.44 6.30
N THR A 333 27.73 -2.43 7.15
CA THR A 333 28.94 -3.19 7.47
C THR A 333 29.15 -4.22 6.37
N PRO A 334 30.21 -4.09 5.55
CA PRO A 334 30.43 -5.05 4.48
C PRO A 334 30.85 -6.40 5.04
N PHE A 335 30.23 -7.40 4.51
CA PHE A 335 30.61 -8.78 4.65
C PHE A 335 31.35 -9.20 3.39
N VAL A 336 32.60 -9.38 3.43
CA VAL A 336 33.39 -9.70 2.23
C VAL A 336 33.73 -11.18 2.23
N SER A 337 33.27 -11.88 1.20
CA SER A 337 33.85 -13.20 0.92
C SER A 337 35.25 -13.00 0.35
N SER A 338 36.20 -13.74 0.88
CA SER A 338 37.54 -13.74 0.35
C SER A 338 37.62 -14.42 -1.01
N GLY A 339 38.18 -13.75 -2.00
CA GLY A 339 38.71 -14.38 -3.20
C GLY A 339 37.69 -14.64 -4.32
N ASP A 340 38.16 -15.37 -5.30
CA ASP A 340 37.55 -15.66 -6.60
C ASP A 340 36.42 -16.73 -6.52
N MET A 341 35.59 -16.71 -5.47
CA MET A 341 34.59 -17.73 -5.21
C MET A 341 33.63 -17.96 -6.40
N LEU A 342 33.28 -16.91 -7.09
CA LEU A 342 32.39 -16.98 -8.24
C LEU A 342 33.11 -16.97 -9.59
N ALA A 343 34.46 -17.07 -9.62
CA ALA A 343 35.20 -17.04 -10.87
C ALA A 343 34.74 -18.14 -11.82
N GLY A 344 34.41 -17.73 -13.05
CA GLY A 344 33.95 -18.64 -14.10
C GLY A 344 32.57 -19.25 -13.85
N GLN A 345 31.78 -18.73 -12.92
CA GLN A 345 30.44 -19.18 -12.63
C GLN A 345 29.39 -18.13 -12.99
N GLN A 346 28.23 -18.58 -13.40
CA GLN A 346 27.03 -17.76 -13.60
C GLN A 346 26.19 -17.76 -12.33
N LEU A 347 25.96 -16.61 -11.72
CA LEU A 347 25.00 -16.47 -10.63
C LEU A 347 23.57 -16.59 -11.18
N LEU A 348 22.80 -17.54 -10.67
CA LEU A 348 21.41 -17.77 -11.06
C LEU A 348 20.46 -17.06 -10.09
N SER A 349 20.71 -17.21 -8.77
CA SER A 349 19.84 -16.63 -7.76
C SER A 349 20.56 -16.39 -6.46
N VAL A 350 19.99 -15.48 -5.68
CA VAL A 350 20.37 -15.22 -4.31
C VAL A 350 19.11 -15.08 -3.46
N PHE A 351 19.11 -15.70 -2.29
CA PHE A 351 17.96 -15.62 -1.39
C PHE A 351 18.36 -15.87 0.07
N ALA A 352 17.53 -15.41 0.99
CA ALA A 352 17.70 -15.66 2.41
C ALA A 352 17.11 -17.03 2.79
N GLY A 353 17.73 -17.68 3.75
CA GLY A 353 17.23 -18.94 4.32
C GLY A 353 15.99 -18.75 5.16
N THR A 354 15.34 -19.87 5.46
CA THR A 354 14.15 -19.95 6.32
C THR A 354 14.48 -20.29 7.77
N GLU A 355 15.72 -20.58 8.06
CA GLU A 355 16.18 -20.91 9.41
C GLU A 355 16.65 -19.67 10.17
N TYR A 356 16.43 -19.70 11.49
CA TYR A 356 16.99 -18.71 12.39
C TYR A 356 18.33 -19.16 12.92
N GLY A 357 19.37 -18.35 12.68
CA GLY A 357 20.47 -18.25 13.59
C GLY A 357 20.18 -17.16 14.64
N ASP A 358 20.94 -17.11 15.70
CA ASP A 358 20.75 -16.12 16.78
C ASP A 358 20.85 -14.68 16.30
N VAL A 359 21.36 -14.44 15.11
CA VAL A 359 21.69 -13.10 14.60
C VAL A 359 21.16 -12.79 13.20
N CYS A 360 21.16 -13.73 12.27
CA CYS A 360 20.66 -13.51 10.89
C CYS A 360 20.29 -14.82 10.19
N CYS A 361 19.48 -14.71 9.13
CA CYS A 361 19.19 -15.85 8.27
C CYS A 361 20.41 -16.18 7.38
N PRO A 362 20.67 -17.46 7.07
CA PRO A 362 21.70 -17.82 6.11
C PRO A 362 21.38 -17.20 4.74
N THR A 363 22.40 -16.79 4.02
CA THR A 363 22.27 -16.36 2.63
C THR A 363 22.70 -17.48 1.72
N TYR A 364 21.86 -17.80 0.76
CA TYR A 364 22.11 -18.79 -0.27
C TYR A 364 22.40 -18.13 -1.61
N LEU A 365 23.45 -18.64 -2.30
CA LEU A 365 23.71 -18.28 -3.68
C LEU A 365 23.65 -19.55 -4.53
N VAL A 366 22.90 -19.51 -5.61
CA VAL A 366 22.84 -20.58 -6.60
C VAL A 366 23.62 -20.15 -7.83
N THR A 367 24.60 -20.96 -8.22
CA THR A 367 25.42 -20.69 -9.40
C THR A 367 25.40 -21.87 -10.36
N ARG A 368 25.73 -21.60 -11.62
CA ARG A 368 26.04 -22.60 -12.65
C ARG A 368 27.51 -22.47 -13.00
N ALA A 369 28.24 -23.57 -12.91
CA ALA A 369 29.66 -23.62 -13.25
C ALA A 369 29.88 -23.45 -14.77
N ALA A 370 31.12 -23.20 -15.17
CA ALA A 370 31.51 -23.01 -16.57
C ALA A 370 31.27 -24.23 -17.47
N ASP A 371 31.18 -25.42 -16.89
CA ASP A 371 30.82 -26.66 -17.62
C ASP A 371 29.35 -26.67 -18.10
N GLY A 372 28.53 -25.71 -17.64
CA GLY A 372 27.11 -25.57 -17.94
C GLY A 372 26.19 -26.59 -17.25
N LYS A 373 26.74 -27.54 -16.48
CA LYS A 373 26.02 -28.65 -15.87
C LYS A 373 26.08 -28.69 -14.36
N THR A 374 27.20 -28.29 -13.76
CA THR A 374 27.35 -28.29 -12.31
C THR A 374 26.62 -27.08 -11.73
N ILE A 375 25.65 -27.35 -10.85
CA ILE A 375 24.94 -26.34 -10.08
C ILE A 375 25.49 -26.37 -8.65
N ARG A 376 25.82 -25.20 -8.12
CA ARG A 376 26.35 -25.03 -6.77
C ARG A 376 25.42 -24.22 -5.90
N LEU A 377 25.26 -24.66 -4.67
CA LEU A 377 24.62 -23.92 -3.61
C LEU A 377 25.69 -23.48 -2.61
N TYR A 378 25.90 -22.20 -2.50
CA TYR A 378 26.73 -21.60 -1.46
C TYR A 378 25.85 -21.15 -0.32
N THR A 379 26.20 -21.56 0.90
CA THR A 379 25.50 -21.15 2.11
C THR A 379 26.46 -20.38 3.01
N ASN A 380 26.13 -19.13 3.34
CA ASN A 380 26.93 -18.32 4.25
C ASN A 380 26.75 -18.79 5.70
N SER A 381 27.85 -18.87 6.44
CA SER A 381 27.83 -19.00 7.89
C SER A 381 27.15 -17.75 8.49
N GLN A 382 26.28 -17.93 9.45
CA GLN A 382 25.42 -16.88 10.01
C GLN A 382 26.15 -15.98 11.05
N SER A 383 27.48 -15.90 11.02
CA SER A 383 28.23 -15.10 11.98
C SER A 383 28.20 -13.60 11.65
N MET A 384 28.05 -12.76 12.67
CA MET A 384 28.22 -11.31 12.56
C MET A 384 29.69 -10.89 12.51
N TYR A 385 30.60 -11.77 12.86
CA TYR A 385 32.04 -11.47 12.90
C TYR A 385 32.68 -11.82 11.56
N PRO A 386 33.30 -10.86 10.84
CA PRO A 386 33.90 -11.10 9.52
C PRO A 386 34.87 -12.28 9.50
N GLU A 387 35.64 -12.49 10.57
CA GLU A 387 36.62 -13.55 10.71
C GLU A 387 36.00 -14.94 10.86
N GLU A 388 34.74 -15.03 11.23
CA GLU A 388 34.02 -16.29 11.38
C GLU A 388 33.15 -16.64 10.17
N GLN A 389 33.23 -15.81 9.12
CA GLN A 389 32.41 -15.98 7.93
C GLN A 389 33.07 -16.90 6.93
N TYR A 390 32.32 -17.88 6.52
CA TYR A 390 32.68 -18.79 5.45
C TYR A 390 31.44 -19.20 4.66
N PHE A 391 31.68 -19.70 3.47
CA PHE A 391 30.64 -20.34 2.68
C PHE A 391 30.88 -21.86 2.68
N THR A 392 29.84 -22.61 2.95
CA THR A 392 29.77 -24.03 2.59
C THR A 392 29.31 -24.16 1.15
N VAL A 393 29.70 -25.19 0.46
CA VAL A 393 29.36 -25.43 -0.95
C VAL A 393 28.84 -26.85 -1.09
N GLU A 394 27.65 -26.95 -1.69
CA GLU A 394 27.07 -28.20 -2.15
C GLU A 394 26.94 -28.18 -3.65
N GLU A 395 27.03 -29.34 -4.30
CA GLU A 395 26.98 -29.46 -5.75
C GLU A 395 25.96 -30.50 -6.18
N MET A 396 25.31 -30.22 -7.32
CA MET A 396 24.49 -31.20 -8.03
C MET A 396 24.75 -31.11 -9.54
N THR A 397 24.39 -32.14 -10.27
CA THR A 397 24.47 -32.14 -11.74
C THR A 397 23.10 -31.87 -12.35
N ASP A 398 23.02 -30.86 -13.21
CA ASP A 398 21.85 -30.60 -14.05
C ASP A 398 21.82 -31.64 -15.18
N THR A 399 20.89 -32.57 -15.13
CA THR A 399 20.66 -33.59 -16.17
C THR A 399 19.72 -33.11 -17.27
N GLY A 400 19.17 -31.89 -17.14
CA GLY A 400 18.16 -31.33 -18.01
C GLY A 400 16.72 -31.68 -17.58
N GLU A 401 16.55 -32.54 -16.58
CA GLU A 401 15.25 -32.87 -16.00
C GLU A 401 14.88 -31.98 -14.82
N GLU A 402 15.85 -31.36 -14.19
CA GLU A 402 15.69 -30.51 -13.00
C GLU A 402 15.10 -29.15 -13.38
N ALA A 403 14.26 -28.61 -12.50
CA ALA A 403 13.70 -27.27 -12.60
C ALA A 403 14.71 -26.25 -12.04
N ILE A 404 15.84 -26.10 -12.73
CA ILE A 404 16.88 -25.15 -12.32
C ILE A 404 16.37 -23.71 -12.51
N PRO A 405 16.53 -22.81 -11.53
CA PRO A 405 16.12 -21.42 -11.68
C PRO A 405 16.88 -20.71 -12.80
N GLU A 406 16.21 -19.81 -13.49
CA GLU A 406 16.83 -18.93 -14.45
C GLU A 406 17.63 -17.83 -13.75
N GLN A 407 18.53 -17.16 -14.46
CA GLN A 407 19.26 -16.03 -13.92
C GLN A 407 18.30 -14.90 -13.49
N GLY A 408 18.50 -14.41 -12.27
CA GLY A 408 17.64 -13.38 -11.69
C GLY A 408 16.34 -13.90 -11.06
N THR A 409 16.17 -15.22 -10.97
CA THR A 409 15.00 -15.79 -10.28
C THR A 409 15.05 -15.46 -8.79
N HIS A 410 13.96 -14.93 -8.26
CA HIS A 410 13.78 -14.69 -6.84
C HIS A 410 13.11 -15.87 -6.15
N PHE A 411 13.57 -16.17 -4.94
CA PHE A 411 13.00 -17.18 -4.06
C PHE A 411 12.24 -16.52 -2.91
N TYR A 412 11.18 -17.17 -2.48
CA TYR A 412 10.26 -16.68 -1.44
C TYR A 412 10.11 -17.75 -0.36
N GLY A 413 10.71 -17.50 0.80
CA GLY A 413 10.83 -18.50 1.85
C GLY A 413 9.70 -18.48 2.85
N SER A 414 9.04 -19.62 3.06
CA SER A 414 8.19 -19.86 4.22
C SER A 414 9.03 -20.35 5.37
N VAL A 415 9.00 -19.63 6.46
CA VAL A 415 9.78 -19.97 7.66
C VAL A 415 9.16 -21.14 8.42
N VAL A 416 7.82 -21.15 8.53
CA VAL A 416 7.09 -22.19 9.26
C VAL A 416 7.22 -23.55 8.57
N TYR A 417 7.16 -23.54 7.23
CA TYR A 417 7.20 -24.78 6.45
C TYR A 417 8.58 -25.09 5.87
N LYS A 418 9.59 -24.27 6.15
CA LYS A 418 10.99 -24.44 5.73
C LYS A 418 11.15 -24.73 4.24
N ARG A 419 10.48 -23.92 3.39
CA ARG A 419 10.46 -24.07 1.95
C ARG A 419 10.71 -22.75 1.26
N GLN A 420 11.43 -22.82 0.16
CA GLN A 420 11.67 -21.70 -0.75
C GLN A 420 10.84 -21.91 -2.02
N PHE A 421 9.97 -20.98 -2.33
CA PHE A 421 9.15 -21.01 -3.54
C PHE A 421 9.79 -20.18 -4.63
N TYR A 422 9.78 -20.67 -5.86
CA TYR A 422 10.31 -19.97 -7.02
C TYR A 422 9.53 -20.29 -8.29
N PRO A 423 9.48 -19.34 -9.26
CA PRO A 423 8.80 -19.52 -10.53
C PRO A 423 9.73 -20.10 -11.59
N LEU A 424 9.16 -20.88 -12.51
CA LEU A 424 9.78 -21.21 -13.78
C LEU A 424 8.70 -21.25 -14.86
N GLY A 425 8.62 -20.22 -15.69
CA GLY A 425 7.56 -20.03 -16.67
C GLY A 425 6.16 -19.90 -16.03
N SER A 426 5.25 -20.82 -16.33
CA SER A 426 3.90 -20.89 -15.74
C SER A 426 3.83 -21.71 -14.46
N ARG A 427 4.93 -22.26 -14.00
CA ARG A 427 4.94 -23.23 -12.91
C ARG A 427 5.60 -22.69 -11.65
N LEU A 428 5.00 -23.04 -10.52
CA LEU A 428 5.52 -22.78 -9.18
C LEU A 428 6.19 -24.04 -8.65
N TYR A 429 7.41 -23.90 -8.14
CA TYR A 429 8.20 -24.95 -7.52
C TYR A 429 8.50 -24.64 -6.07
N ALA A 430 8.81 -25.68 -5.28
CA ALA A 430 9.43 -25.55 -3.98
C ALA A 430 10.81 -26.18 -3.96
N PHE A 431 11.73 -25.47 -3.34
CA PHE A 431 13.06 -25.93 -2.99
C PHE A 431 13.15 -26.09 -1.48
N LEU A 432 13.74 -27.20 -1.03
CA LEU A 432 13.98 -27.48 0.38
C LEU A 432 15.47 -27.30 0.64
N PRO A 433 15.89 -26.25 1.35
CA PRO A 433 17.31 -26.03 1.62
C PRO A 433 17.91 -27.03 2.62
N ASP A 434 17.04 -27.67 3.41
CA ASP A 434 17.46 -28.65 4.42
C ASP A 434 17.59 -30.05 3.80
N GLY A 435 18.76 -30.65 3.82
CA GLY A 435 19.01 -31.97 3.29
C GLY A 435 20.05 -31.98 2.17
N ALA A 436 20.11 -33.04 1.39
CA ALA A 436 20.97 -33.08 0.22
C ALA A 436 20.52 -32.06 -0.82
N PHE A 437 21.44 -31.24 -1.29
CA PHE A 437 21.15 -30.21 -2.27
C PHE A 437 20.63 -30.81 -3.59
N ALA A 438 19.38 -30.55 -3.90
CA ALA A 438 18.75 -30.96 -5.14
C ALA A 438 17.57 -30.04 -5.50
N PHE A 439 17.50 -29.59 -6.74
CA PHE A 439 16.30 -28.97 -7.26
C PHE A 439 15.25 -30.02 -7.65
N PRO A 440 13.95 -29.71 -7.52
CA PRO A 440 12.89 -30.62 -7.97
C PRO A 440 12.99 -30.84 -9.49
N LYS A 441 12.45 -31.97 -9.96
CA LYS A 441 12.33 -32.20 -11.40
C LYS A 441 11.22 -31.33 -12.02
N LYS A 442 11.30 -31.07 -13.32
CA LYS A 442 10.35 -30.24 -14.06
C LYS A 442 8.90 -30.72 -13.95
N ASN A 443 8.67 -32.01 -13.71
CA ASN A 443 7.35 -32.56 -13.46
C ASN A 443 6.90 -32.53 -11.99
N GLN A 444 7.75 -32.08 -11.07
CA GLN A 444 7.48 -31.97 -9.63
C GLN A 444 7.10 -30.52 -9.23
N PHE A 445 6.36 -29.85 -10.10
CA PHE A 445 5.80 -28.53 -9.79
C PHE A 445 4.70 -28.65 -8.72
N ILE A 446 4.51 -27.58 -7.94
CA ILE A 446 3.43 -27.50 -6.94
C ILE A 446 2.14 -27.05 -7.58
N TYR A 447 2.23 -26.04 -8.45
CA TYR A 447 1.10 -25.46 -9.14
C TYR A 447 1.48 -25.07 -10.57
N ASP A 448 0.58 -25.32 -11.53
CA ASP A 448 0.72 -24.93 -12.94
C ASP A 448 -0.42 -24.00 -13.32
N PHE A 449 -0.10 -22.76 -13.66
CA PHE A 449 -1.08 -21.76 -14.09
C PHE A 449 -1.57 -22.02 -15.53
N GLY A 450 -0.94 -22.95 -16.23
CA GLY A 450 -1.28 -23.36 -17.59
C GLY A 450 -0.46 -22.62 -18.67
N THR A 451 -0.53 -23.14 -19.89
CA THR A 451 0.31 -22.67 -21.02
C THR A 451 0.03 -21.24 -21.48
N GLY A 452 -1.09 -20.65 -21.04
CA GLY A 452 -1.49 -19.28 -21.40
C GLY A 452 -1.07 -18.23 -20.37
N GLU A 453 -0.44 -18.63 -19.28
CA GLU A 453 -0.03 -17.71 -18.20
C GLU A 453 1.46 -17.81 -17.91
N THR A 454 2.08 -16.69 -17.53
CA THR A 454 3.48 -16.63 -17.08
C THR A 454 3.52 -15.92 -15.74
N ILE A 455 4.24 -16.46 -14.76
CA ILE A 455 4.43 -15.82 -13.47
C ILE A 455 5.30 -14.57 -13.67
N THR A 456 4.84 -13.42 -13.18
CA THR A 456 5.51 -12.13 -13.39
C THR A 456 5.98 -11.48 -12.10
N ALA A 457 5.34 -11.79 -10.97
CA ALA A 457 5.75 -11.32 -9.66
C ALA A 457 5.30 -12.30 -8.58
N MET A 458 6.05 -12.33 -7.49
CA MET A 458 5.70 -13.05 -6.28
C MET A 458 6.03 -12.21 -5.06
N SER A 459 5.37 -12.51 -3.95
CA SER A 459 5.67 -11.97 -2.62
C SER A 459 5.16 -12.94 -1.57
N ILE A 460 5.64 -12.85 -0.33
CA ILE A 460 5.17 -13.70 0.77
C ILE A 460 4.88 -12.85 2.00
N ASN A 461 3.83 -13.19 2.72
CA ASN A 461 3.55 -12.63 4.03
C ASN A 461 3.96 -13.66 5.09
N LEU A 462 5.04 -13.37 5.80
CA LEU A 462 5.58 -14.25 6.83
C LEU A 462 4.70 -14.34 8.08
N ASN A 463 3.85 -13.33 8.33
CA ASN A 463 2.96 -13.35 9.49
C ASN A 463 1.76 -14.27 9.28
N THR A 464 1.25 -14.35 8.05
CA THR A 464 0.10 -15.20 7.69
C THR A 464 0.51 -16.45 6.94
N GLU A 465 1.79 -16.61 6.61
CA GLU A 465 2.31 -17.70 5.78
C GLU A 465 1.50 -17.87 4.47
N GLN A 466 1.28 -16.74 3.81
CA GLN A 466 0.59 -16.69 2.51
C GLN A 466 1.55 -16.27 1.41
N LEU A 467 1.56 -17.03 0.34
CA LEU A 467 2.29 -16.72 -0.88
C LEU A 467 1.36 -15.98 -1.85
N TYR A 468 1.82 -14.85 -2.33
CA TYR A 468 1.18 -14.02 -3.35
C TYR A 468 1.85 -14.25 -4.68
N VAL A 469 1.07 -14.54 -5.71
CA VAL A 469 1.58 -14.81 -7.06
C VAL A 469 0.81 -13.99 -8.07
N ALA A 470 1.53 -13.27 -8.91
CA ALA A 470 0.95 -12.61 -10.07
C ALA A 470 1.37 -13.31 -11.35
N THR A 471 0.44 -13.42 -12.28
CA THR A 471 0.70 -13.94 -13.63
C THR A 471 0.26 -12.94 -14.69
N GLN A 472 0.77 -13.09 -15.90
CA GLN A 472 0.27 -12.39 -17.08
C GLN A 472 -0.34 -13.40 -18.06
N THR A 473 -1.56 -13.13 -18.48
CA THR A 473 -2.20 -13.92 -19.55
C THR A 473 -1.62 -13.52 -20.91
N THR A 474 -1.17 -14.49 -21.69
CA THR A 474 -0.56 -14.26 -23.01
C THR A 474 -1.53 -13.61 -23.99
N ALA A 475 -2.80 -14.05 -23.98
CA ALA A 475 -3.80 -13.60 -24.93
C ALA A 475 -4.24 -12.16 -24.70
N THR A 476 -4.56 -11.79 -23.45
CA THR A 476 -5.07 -10.46 -23.11
C THR A 476 -3.97 -9.49 -22.65
N ARG A 477 -2.80 -10.03 -22.29
CA ARG A 477 -1.68 -9.33 -21.65
C ARG A 477 -2.06 -8.70 -20.30
N ARG A 478 -3.20 -9.12 -19.73
CA ARG A 478 -3.68 -8.67 -18.42
C ARG A 478 -3.05 -9.49 -17.31
N GLY A 479 -2.92 -8.87 -16.15
CA GLY A 479 -2.39 -9.46 -14.94
C GLY A 479 -3.48 -10.11 -14.09
N ASN A 480 -3.15 -11.29 -13.55
CA ASN A 480 -3.96 -11.97 -12.55
C ASN A 480 -3.22 -12.00 -11.23
N PHE A 481 -3.95 -12.04 -10.14
CA PHE A 481 -3.39 -12.10 -8.79
C PHE A 481 -4.01 -13.26 -8.02
N TYR A 482 -3.16 -14.04 -7.33
CA TYR A 482 -3.53 -15.24 -6.59
C TYR A 482 -2.91 -15.22 -5.19
N ILE A 483 -3.66 -15.73 -4.23
CA ILE A 483 -3.22 -15.92 -2.84
C ILE A 483 -3.26 -17.40 -2.51
N PHE A 484 -2.16 -17.94 -1.98
CA PHE A 484 -2.04 -19.33 -1.55
C PHE A 484 -1.63 -19.40 -0.08
N ASN A 485 -2.11 -20.42 0.64
CA ASN A 485 -1.53 -20.77 1.93
C ASN A 485 -0.26 -21.60 1.72
N CYS A 486 0.85 -21.23 2.33
CA CYS A 486 2.11 -21.97 2.23
C CYS A 486 2.00 -23.41 2.76
N ALA A 487 1.09 -23.67 3.70
CA ALA A 487 0.80 -25.01 4.21
C ALA A 487 0.44 -26.01 3.10
N ASP A 488 -0.33 -25.55 2.10
CA ASP A 488 -0.86 -26.38 1.01
C ASP A 488 0.15 -26.56 -0.12
N LEU A 489 1.16 -25.70 -0.20
CA LEU A 489 2.15 -25.68 -1.27
C LEU A 489 3.22 -26.75 -1.09
N ARG A 490 2.85 -28.01 -1.34
CA ARG A 490 3.70 -29.19 -1.20
C ARG A 490 3.62 -30.04 -2.46
N THR A 491 4.72 -30.72 -2.78
CA THR A 491 4.81 -31.61 -3.97
C THR A 491 3.86 -32.81 -3.92
N ASP A 492 3.56 -33.31 -2.71
CA ASP A 492 2.56 -34.39 -2.52
C ASP A 492 1.11 -33.92 -2.70
N ASN A 493 0.89 -32.62 -2.77
CA ASN A 493 -0.40 -31.99 -3.08
C ASN A 493 -0.52 -31.57 -4.56
N GLN A 494 0.41 -31.93 -5.41
CA GLN A 494 0.38 -31.59 -6.85
C GLN A 494 -1.00 -31.92 -7.47
N GLY A 495 -1.55 -30.95 -8.20
CA GLY A 495 -2.89 -31.06 -8.82
C GLY A 495 -4.08 -30.92 -7.85
N LYS A 496 -3.85 -30.80 -6.55
CA LYS A 496 -4.91 -30.58 -5.53
C LYS A 496 -4.86 -29.17 -4.93
N VAL A 497 -3.73 -28.49 -5.06
CA VAL A 497 -3.55 -27.12 -4.55
C VAL A 497 -4.54 -26.18 -5.24
N LYS A 498 -5.17 -25.34 -4.43
CA LYS A 498 -6.05 -24.26 -4.91
C LYS A 498 -5.65 -22.96 -4.27
N PRO A 499 -5.68 -21.83 -4.99
CA PRO A 499 -5.54 -20.53 -4.37
C PRO A 499 -6.70 -20.29 -3.39
N VAL A 500 -6.42 -19.59 -2.30
CA VAL A 500 -7.43 -19.12 -1.34
C VAL A 500 -8.29 -18.06 -2.00
N GLU A 501 -7.64 -17.18 -2.76
CA GLU A 501 -8.29 -16.10 -3.49
C GLU A 501 -7.69 -15.99 -4.90
N THR A 502 -8.51 -15.54 -5.83
CA THR A 502 -8.11 -15.34 -7.23
C THR A 502 -8.79 -14.10 -7.79
N TYR A 503 -7.97 -13.22 -8.37
CA TYR A 503 -8.41 -11.99 -9.03
C TYR A 503 -7.90 -12.04 -10.48
N LYS A 504 -8.82 -12.24 -11.42
CA LYS A 504 -8.51 -12.32 -12.85
C LYS A 504 -8.60 -10.95 -13.51
N ASP A 505 -7.70 -10.70 -14.45
CA ASP A 505 -7.64 -9.46 -15.26
C ASP A 505 -7.70 -8.17 -14.41
N CYS A 506 -7.08 -8.20 -13.21
CA CYS A 506 -7.22 -7.18 -12.18
C CYS A 506 -6.20 -6.03 -12.31
N ALA A 507 -5.29 -6.10 -13.25
CA ALA A 507 -4.29 -5.07 -13.54
C ALA A 507 -3.68 -5.28 -14.93
N ASP A 508 -2.83 -4.35 -15.38
CA ASP A 508 -1.87 -4.61 -16.46
C ASP A 508 -0.80 -5.62 -16.01
N LYS A 509 0.31 -5.76 -16.72
CA LYS A 509 1.40 -6.65 -16.30
C LYS A 509 1.87 -6.31 -14.89
N ILE A 510 1.56 -7.17 -13.92
CA ILE A 510 1.98 -6.98 -12.53
C ILE A 510 3.47 -7.32 -12.40
N THR A 511 4.25 -6.38 -11.86
CA THR A 511 5.70 -6.52 -11.69
C THR A 511 6.14 -6.57 -10.23
N SER A 512 5.25 -6.17 -9.30
CA SER A 512 5.49 -6.23 -7.86
C SER A 512 4.17 -6.30 -7.09
N ILE A 513 4.21 -6.96 -5.94
CA ILE A 513 3.06 -7.11 -5.03
C ILE A 513 3.52 -6.64 -3.66
N VAL A 514 2.79 -5.71 -3.07
CA VAL A 514 3.07 -5.17 -1.74
C VAL A 514 1.81 -5.26 -0.88
N LEU A 515 1.90 -5.91 0.27
CA LEU A 515 0.84 -5.85 1.27
C LEU A 515 0.92 -4.51 1.99
N LYS A 516 -0.11 -3.69 1.82
CA LYS A 516 -0.24 -2.41 2.52
C LYS A 516 -1.04 -2.62 3.81
N PRO A 517 -0.42 -2.45 4.99
CA PRO A 517 -1.15 -2.48 6.24
C PRO A 517 -2.03 -1.23 6.39
N ARG A 518 -2.92 -1.26 7.36
CA ARG A 518 -3.64 -0.07 7.79
C ARG A 518 -2.65 0.94 8.36
N ILE A 519 -2.61 2.11 7.76
CA ILE A 519 -1.76 3.22 8.19
C ILE A 519 -2.65 4.23 8.89
N ALA A 520 -2.39 4.48 10.18
CA ALA A 520 -3.09 5.52 10.93
C ALA A 520 -2.80 6.88 10.27
N GLY A 521 -3.85 7.61 9.96
CA GLY A 521 -3.77 8.96 9.38
C GLY A 521 -3.48 10.00 10.43
#